data_88711ef37fdc80bb3ee0a15e7dc167ad
#
_entry.id   88711ef37fdc80bb3ee0a15e7dc167ad
#
_cell.length_a   1.000
_cell.length_b   1.000
_cell.length_c   1.000
_cell.angle_alpha   90.00
_cell.angle_beta   90.00
_cell.angle_gamma   90.00
#
_symmetry.space_group_name_H-M   'P 1'
#
loop_
_entity.id
_entity.type
_entity.pdbx_description
1 polymer ?
#
loop_
_entity_poly.entity_id
_entity_poly.type
_entity_poly.pdbx_seq_one_letter_code
_entity_poly.pdbx_strand_id
1 'polypeptide(L)'
;MGSVGLSGELLIENSEFRENSKFKIQNPKLEIWGGLECTVNRVGDEYFNQMARNGHATRISDLDLFAELGVTAMRYPVLWELTAPEGLERADWSWADERLGRLQELGIRPIVGLVHHGSGPRHTSLIDPAFAKGLAEFAQAFAERYPWVEMYTPVNEPLTTARFSGLYGHWYPHGRDGLTFIRALLTQCRAVQLSMSAIRQSNPGAQLVQTEDMGKVYSTPLLRYQAEFENERRWLSFDLLCGRVNRDHPLWDYLRRLVGISEAELEPFLEAPCPPDIIGINHYLTSDRFLDERL
;
A
#
# COMPACT_ATOMS: atom_id res chain seq x y z
N MET A 1 -41.82 -42.94 -15.75
CA MET A 1 -41.82 -41.70 -16.54
C MET A 1 -42.39 -40.60 -15.65
N GLY A 2 -41.58 -39.74 -15.14
CA GLY A 2 -41.96 -38.66 -14.30
C GLY A 2 -40.77 -37.75 -14.08
N SER A 3 -40.71 -36.65 -14.78
CA SER A 3 -39.69 -35.60 -14.63
C SER A 3 -39.92 -34.86 -13.33
N VAL A 4 -38.94 -34.83 -12.45
CA VAL A 4 -38.92 -33.96 -11.26
C VAL A 4 -38.16 -32.70 -11.59
N GLY A 5 -38.90 -31.59 -11.68
CA GLY A 5 -38.32 -30.26 -11.76
C GLY A 5 -37.84 -29.82 -10.38
N LEU A 6 -36.57 -29.41 -10.29
CA LEU A 6 -35.99 -28.73 -9.15
C LEU A 6 -36.03 -27.22 -9.41
N SER A 7 -37.04 -26.55 -8.86
CA SER A 7 -37.01 -25.11 -8.63
C SER A 7 -37.28 -24.86 -7.15
N GLY A 8 -36.23 -24.79 -6.36
CA GLY A 8 -36.27 -24.40 -4.95
C GLY A 8 -35.67 -23.04 -4.76
N GLU A 9 -36.50 -21.98 -4.88
CA GLU A 9 -36.15 -20.66 -4.36
C GLU A 9 -36.15 -20.73 -2.83
N LEU A 10 -34.99 -20.54 -2.22
CA LEU A 10 -34.86 -20.34 -0.77
C LEU A 10 -35.26 -18.89 -0.46
N LEU A 11 -36.55 -18.64 -0.24
CA LEU A 11 -37.02 -17.42 0.39
C LEU A 11 -36.73 -17.52 1.89
N ILE A 12 -35.64 -16.90 2.36
CA ILE A 12 -35.42 -16.65 3.77
C ILE A 12 -36.21 -15.39 4.11
N GLU A 13 -37.40 -15.55 4.65
CA GLU A 13 -38.14 -14.47 5.31
C GLU A 13 -37.44 -14.11 6.63
N ASN A 14 -36.58 -13.09 6.62
CA ASN A 14 -36.04 -12.46 7.81
C ASN A 14 -36.90 -11.24 8.19
N SER A 15 -38.08 -11.51 8.80
CA SER A 15 -38.97 -10.44 9.31
C SER A 15 -38.60 -9.91 10.70
N GLU A 16 -37.69 -10.56 11.44
CA GLU A 16 -37.37 -10.17 12.81
C GLU A 16 -36.10 -9.32 12.99
N PHE A 17 -35.31 -9.08 11.93
CA PHE A 17 -34.09 -8.25 12.01
C PHE A 17 -34.30 -6.76 11.70
N ARG A 18 -35.55 -6.31 11.42
CA ARG A 18 -35.80 -4.96 10.91
C ARG A 18 -36.16 -3.88 11.93
N GLU A 19 -36.36 -4.20 13.20
CA GLU A 19 -36.91 -3.20 14.15
C GLU A 19 -35.94 -2.55 15.13
N ASN A 20 -34.66 -2.95 15.22
CA ASN A 20 -33.76 -2.41 16.27
C ASN A 20 -32.44 -1.81 15.78
N SER A 21 -32.20 -1.53 14.51
CA SER A 21 -31.02 -0.77 14.13
C SER A 21 -31.40 0.68 13.79
N LYS A 22 -31.02 1.59 14.69
CA LYS A 22 -30.95 3.04 14.40
C LYS A 22 -29.88 3.41 13.33
N PHE A 23 -29.23 2.44 12.74
CA PHE A 23 -28.37 2.59 11.59
C PHE A 23 -29.20 2.35 10.33
N LYS A 24 -29.78 3.40 9.78
CA LYS A 24 -30.10 3.43 8.36
C LYS A 24 -28.77 3.38 7.62
N ILE A 25 -28.32 2.20 7.21
CA ILE A 25 -27.34 2.07 6.13
C ILE A 25 -28.10 2.60 4.91
N GLN A 26 -27.94 3.89 4.63
CA GLN A 26 -28.21 4.40 3.31
C GLN A 26 -27.25 3.58 2.43
N ASN A 27 -27.80 2.79 1.53
CA ASN A 27 -27.02 1.91 0.65
C ASN A 27 -25.97 2.79 -0.07
N PRO A 28 -24.70 2.83 0.38
CA PRO A 28 -23.72 3.67 -0.28
C PRO A 28 -23.63 3.12 -1.69
N LYS A 29 -23.82 3.98 -2.68
CA LYS A 29 -23.61 3.61 -4.07
C LYS A 29 -22.18 3.06 -4.16
N LEU A 30 -22.06 1.76 -4.43
CA LEU A 30 -20.75 1.15 -4.60
C LEU A 30 -20.04 1.82 -5.76
N GLU A 31 -18.83 2.30 -5.50
CA GLU A 31 -17.95 2.83 -6.53
C GLU A 31 -16.98 1.74 -6.99
N ILE A 32 -16.71 1.68 -8.28
CA ILE A 32 -15.68 0.81 -8.84
C ILE A 32 -14.37 1.61 -8.85
N TRP A 33 -13.41 1.16 -8.07
CA TRP A 33 -12.06 1.70 -8.08
C TRP A 33 -11.14 0.75 -8.82
N GLY A 34 -10.36 1.30 -9.73
CA GLY A 34 -9.41 0.56 -10.55
C GLY A 34 -7.97 0.68 -10.05
N GLY A 35 -7.10 -0.10 -10.65
CA GLY A 35 -5.67 -0.03 -10.48
C GLY A 35 -4.99 -0.90 -11.51
N LEU A 36 -3.75 -0.59 -11.81
CA LEU A 36 -2.92 -1.41 -12.67
C LEU A 36 -1.69 -1.91 -11.93
N GLU A 37 -1.15 -3.02 -12.39
CA GLU A 37 0.12 -3.52 -11.88
C GLU A 37 1.25 -2.63 -12.37
N CYS A 38 1.91 -1.97 -11.43
CA CYS A 38 2.90 -0.94 -11.71
C CYS A 38 4.19 -1.11 -10.89
N THR A 39 4.46 -2.32 -10.39
CA THR A 39 5.68 -2.62 -9.64
C THR A 39 6.92 -2.21 -10.42
N VAL A 40 7.80 -1.47 -9.75
CA VAL A 40 9.16 -1.19 -10.18
C VAL A 40 10.10 -1.62 -9.07
N ASN A 41 10.45 -2.90 -9.06
CA ASN A 41 11.37 -3.44 -8.05
C ASN A 41 12.81 -3.50 -8.56
N ARG A 42 13.77 -3.37 -7.64
CA ARG A 42 15.21 -3.45 -7.91
C ARG A 42 15.77 -4.80 -7.46
N VAL A 43 16.53 -5.44 -8.35
CA VAL A 43 17.30 -6.67 -8.04
C VAL A 43 18.73 -6.44 -8.48
N GLY A 44 19.66 -6.43 -7.53
CA GLY A 44 21.03 -5.97 -7.78
C GLY A 44 21.04 -4.52 -8.28
N ASP A 45 21.53 -4.33 -9.49
CA ASP A 45 21.59 -3.01 -10.15
C ASP A 45 20.49 -2.81 -11.23
N GLU A 46 19.61 -3.77 -11.42
CA GLU A 46 18.57 -3.73 -12.45
C GLU A 46 17.19 -3.40 -11.86
N TYR A 47 16.41 -2.61 -12.59
CA TYR A 47 15.03 -2.32 -12.30
C TYR A 47 14.10 -3.11 -13.22
N PHE A 48 13.12 -3.79 -12.61
CA PHE A 48 12.08 -4.52 -13.31
C PHE A 48 10.79 -3.72 -13.29
N ASN A 49 10.44 -3.15 -14.44
CA ASN A 49 9.28 -2.28 -14.60
C ASN A 49 8.12 -3.06 -15.24
N GLN A 50 7.07 -3.33 -14.45
CA GLN A 50 5.91 -4.07 -14.93
C GLN A 50 5.05 -3.29 -15.92
N MET A 51 4.97 -1.96 -15.80
CA MET A 51 4.26 -1.14 -16.79
C MET A 51 4.90 -1.20 -18.18
N ALA A 52 6.23 -1.27 -18.24
CA ALA A 52 6.92 -1.49 -19.51
C ALA A 52 6.62 -2.89 -20.06
N ARG A 53 6.58 -3.92 -19.20
CA ARG A 53 6.32 -5.31 -19.61
C ARG A 53 4.90 -5.54 -20.09
N ASN A 54 3.89 -4.96 -19.44
CA ASN A 54 2.49 -5.09 -19.86
C ASN A 54 2.10 -4.10 -20.97
N GLY A 55 2.99 -3.16 -21.30
CA GLY A 55 2.83 -2.18 -22.37
C GLY A 55 2.07 -0.92 -21.97
N HIS A 56 1.59 -0.80 -20.73
CA HIS A 56 0.87 0.39 -20.25
C HIS A 56 1.74 1.65 -20.31
N ALA A 57 3.05 1.50 -20.13
CA ALA A 57 4.00 2.64 -20.20
C ALA A 57 3.84 3.48 -21.48
N THR A 58 3.39 2.87 -22.59
CA THR A 58 3.24 3.52 -23.91
C THR A 58 1.78 3.60 -24.40
N ARG A 59 0.83 2.86 -23.79
CA ARG A 59 -0.57 2.82 -24.23
C ARG A 59 -1.46 3.68 -23.34
N ILE A 60 -1.60 4.96 -23.66
CA ILE A 60 -2.51 5.84 -22.93
C ILE A 60 -3.99 5.42 -23.09
N SER A 61 -4.34 4.81 -24.22
CA SER A 61 -5.71 4.32 -24.50
C SER A 61 -6.20 3.26 -23.51
N ASP A 62 -5.33 2.65 -22.73
CA ASP A 62 -5.76 1.76 -21.64
C ASP A 62 -6.67 2.49 -20.64
N LEU A 63 -6.50 3.82 -20.46
CA LEU A 63 -7.32 4.62 -19.55
C LEU A 63 -8.78 4.75 -20.03
N ASP A 64 -9.00 4.77 -21.34
CA ASP A 64 -10.34 4.78 -21.92
C ASP A 64 -11.10 3.49 -21.58
N LEU A 65 -10.40 2.35 -21.59
CA LEU A 65 -11.00 1.06 -21.21
C LEU A 65 -11.42 1.02 -19.73
N PHE A 66 -10.64 1.66 -18.82
CA PHE A 66 -11.06 1.79 -17.42
C PHE A 66 -12.32 2.66 -17.28
N ALA A 67 -12.43 3.74 -18.05
CA ALA A 67 -13.61 4.58 -18.08
C ALA A 67 -14.84 3.82 -18.59
N GLU A 68 -14.69 3.01 -19.66
CA GLU A 68 -15.76 2.14 -20.19
C GLU A 68 -16.26 1.11 -19.18
N LEU A 69 -15.39 0.63 -18.27
CA LEU A 69 -15.75 -0.27 -17.17
C LEU A 69 -16.48 0.44 -16.03
N GLY A 70 -16.62 1.77 -16.07
CA GLY A 70 -17.27 2.56 -15.03
C GLY A 70 -16.39 2.81 -13.79
N VAL A 71 -15.07 2.74 -13.95
CA VAL A 71 -14.13 3.08 -12.89
C VAL A 71 -14.21 4.57 -12.58
N THR A 72 -14.39 4.93 -11.30
CA THR A 72 -14.56 6.33 -10.83
C THR A 72 -13.34 6.87 -10.10
N ALA A 73 -12.49 6.00 -9.59
CA ALA A 73 -11.18 6.33 -9.03
C ALA A 73 -10.17 5.25 -9.41
N MET A 74 -8.90 5.63 -9.54
CA MET A 74 -7.87 4.69 -9.99
C MET A 74 -6.56 4.90 -9.23
N ARG A 75 -6.00 3.82 -8.65
CA ARG A 75 -4.63 3.84 -8.17
C ARG A 75 -3.71 3.94 -9.38
N TYR A 76 -2.99 5.06 -9.44
CA TYR A 76 -2.19 5.39 -10.60
C TYR A 76 -0.76 5.78 -10.20
N PRO A 77 0.26 5.20 -10.85
CA PRO A 77 1.65 5.43 -10.47
C PRO A 77 2.19 6.75 -11.07
N VAL A 78 2.87 7.51 -10.23
CA VAL A 78 3.87 8.50 -10.65
C VAL A 78 5.11 8.20 -9.83
N LEU A 79 5.88 7.21 -10.29
CA LEU A 79 6.92 6.59 -9.48
C LEU A 79 8.19 7.43 -9.45
N TRP A 80 8.71 7.64 -8.24
CA TRP A 80 9.88 8.47 -7.98
C TRP A 80 11.10 8.03 -8.80
N GLU A 81 11.39 6.73 -8.83
CA GLU A 81 12.52 6.15 -9.55
C GLU A 81 12.41 6.27 -11.09
N LEU A 82 11.23 6.51 -11.62
CA LEU A 82 11.02 6.72 -13.06
C LEU A 82 10.94 8.20 -13.43
N THR A 83 10.35 9.02 -12.55
CA THR A 83 10.11 10.43 -12.81
C THR A 83 11.35 11.29 -12.50
N ALA A 84 12.07 10.99 -11.41
CA ALA A 84 13.22 11.76 -10.96
C ALA A 84 14.43 10.86 -10.60
N PRO A 85 14.90 9.98 -11.51
CA PRO A 85 15.98 9.02 -11.22
C PRO A 85 17.31 9.66 -10.85
N GLU A 86 17.57 10.89 -11.33
CA GLU A 86 18.81 11.63 -11.10
C GLU A 86 18.65 12.85 -10.16
N GLY A 87 17.45 13.02 -9.59
CA GLY A 87 17.10 14.15 -8.72
C GLY A 87 15.98 15.01 -9.27
N LEU A 88 15.36 15.82 -8.40
CA LEU A 88 14.18 16.63 -8.74
C LEU A 88 14.45 17.70 -9.80
N GLU A 89 15.66 18.25 -9.84
CA GLU A 89 16.06 19.26 -10.83
C GLU A 89 16.10 18.71 -12.27
N ARG A 90 16.08 17.39 -12.42
CA ARG A 90 16.05 16.69 -13.70
C ARG A 90 14.82 15.82 -13.88
N ALA A 91 13.78 16.07 -13.08
CA ALA A 91 12.56 15.27 -13.13
C ALA A 91 11.85 15.44 -14.49
N ASP A 92 11.51 14.32 -15.12
CA ASP A 92 10.69 14.28 -16.32
C ASP A 92 9.25 13.96 -15.95
N TRP A 93 8.41 14.98 -15.97
CA TRP A 93 6.98 14.89 -15.66
C TRP A 93 6.11 14.61 -16.87
N SER A 94 6.67 14.53 -18.08
CA SER A 94 5.91 14.46 -19.35
C SER A 94 4.94 13.27 -19.37
N TRP A 95 5.40 12.10 -18.90
CA TRP A 95 4.56 10.91 -18.80
C TRP A 95 3.39 11.09 -17.81
N ALA A 96 3.65 11.72 -16.68
CA ALA A 96 2.62 11.99 -15.67
C ALA A 96 1.64 13.07 -16.15
N ASP A 97 2.12 14.15 -16.78
CA ASP A 97 1.29 15.24 -17.33
C ASP A 97 0.24 14.70 -18.30
N GLU A 98 0.68 13.87 -19.26
CA GLU A 98 -0.20 13.29 -20.27
C GLU A 98 -1.29 12.41 -19.64
N ARG A 99 -0.92 11.55 -18.72
CA ARG A 99 -1.82 10.53 -18.17
C ARG A 99 -2.74 11.05 -17.08
N LEU A 100 -2.23 11.91 -16.21
CA LEU A 100 -3.07 12.56 -15.19
C LEU A 100 -4.07 13.51 -15.86
N GLY A 101 -3.65 14.22 -16.94
CA GLY A 101 -4.55 14.99 -17.77
C GLY A 101 -5.66 14.12 -18.38
N ARG A 102 -5.30 12.95 -18.91
CA ARG A 102 -6.31 12.03 -19.47
C ARG A 102 -7.27 11.49 -18.43
N LEU A 103 -6.79 11.13 -17.23
CA LEU A 103 -7.67 10.71 -16.12
C LEU A 103 -8.67 11.82 -15.75
N GLN A 104 -8.21 13.08 -15.71
CA GLN A 104 -9.06 14.22 -15.43
C GLN A 104 -10.14 14.43 -16.52
N GLU A 105 -9.78 14.32 -17.81
CA GLU A 105 -10.72 14.36 -18.93
C GLU A 105 -11.79 13.26 -18.87
N LEU A 106 -11.40 12.06 -18.42
CA LEU A 106 -12.28 10.91 -18.25
C LEU A 106 -13.14 10.97 -16.97
N GLY A 107 -12.90 11.96 -16.10
CA GLY A 107 -13.57 12.07 -14.81
C GLY A 107 -13.18 10.99 -13.79
N ILE A 108 -12.01 10.36 -13.97
CA ILE A 108 -11.47 9.35 -13.06
C ILE A 108 -10.55 10.04 -12.05
N ARG A 109 -10.85 9.92 -10.75
CA ARG A 109 -10.03 10.48 -9.68
C ARG A 109 -8.76 9.65 -9.48
N PRO A 110 -7.54 10.21 -9.62
CA PRO A 110 -6.32 9.45 -9.36
C PRO A 110 -6.08 9.30 -7.85
N ILE A 111 -5.66 8.10 -7.44
CA ILE A 111 -5.03 7.81 -6.16
C ILE A 111 -3.56 7.60 -6.47
N VAL A 112 -2.74 8.63 -6.25
CA VAL A 112 -1.38 8.63 -6.79
C VAL A 112 -0.42 7.84 -5.92
N GLY A 113 0.21 6.82 -6.52
CA GLY A 113 1.29 6.04 -5.92
C GLY A 113 2.66 6.61 -6.29
N LEU A 114 3.52 6.85 -5.29
CA LEU A 114 4.84 7.44 -5.51
C LEU A 114 5.97 6.40 -5.51
N VAL A 115 5.80 5.29 -4.78
CA VAL A 115 6.66 4.11 -4.79
C VAL A 115 5.80 2.86 -4.73
N HIS A 116 6.07 1.91 -5.64
CA HIS A 116 5.31 0.65 -5.71
C HIS A 116 6.28 -0.55 -5.75
N HIS A 117 6.57 -1.11 -4.57
CA HIS A 117 7.56 -2.16 -4.31
C HIS A 117 9.00 -1.78 -4.70
N GLY A 118 9.23 -0.50 -4.95
CA GLY A 118 10.53 0.06 -5.30
C GLY A 118 11.36 0.43 -4.08
N SER A 119 12.61 0.75 -4.35
CA SER A 119 13.55 1.32 -3.39
C SER A 119 13.91 2.77 -3.70
N GLY A 120 13.09 3.43 -4.55
CA GLY A 120 13.38 4.76 -5.08
C GLY A 120 14.49 4.78 -6.13
N PRO A 121 15.02 5.94 -6.49
CA PRO A 121 16.15 6.11 -7.39
C PRO A 121 17.39 5.30 -6.97
N ARG A 122 18.32 5.09 -7.90
CA ARG A 122 19.50 4.21 -7.69
C ARG A 122 20.35 4.57 -6.48
N HIS A 123 20.40 5.85 -6.11
CA HIS A 123 21.18 6.35 -4.97
C HIS A 123 20.49 6.19 -3.61
N THR A 124 19.26 5.64 -3.57
CA THR A 124 18.48 5.45 -2.35
C THR A 124 18.42 3.98 -1.92
N SER A 125 18.05 3.75 -0.66
CA SER A 125 17.87 2.42 -0.09
C SER A 125 16.80 2.43 0.99
N LEU A 126 15.99 1.38 1.07
CA LEU A 126 14.93 1.23 2.08
C LEU A 126 15.47 1.15 3.53
N ILE A 127 16.77 0.92 3.70
CA ILE A 127 17.42 0.90 5.03
C ILE A 127 18.18 2.20 5.34
N ASP A 128 18.16 3.16 4.42
CA ASP A 128 18.75 4.48 4.62
C ASP A 128 17.66 5.47 5.04
N PRO A 129 17.77 6.15 6.19
CA PRO A 129 16.83 7.18 6.62
C PRO A 129 16.65 8.31 5.60
N ALA A 130 17.63 8.57 4.73
CA ALA A 130 17.54 9.57 3.66
C ALA A 130 16.44 9.25 2.65
N PHE A 131 16.04 7.97 2.48
CA PHE A 131 14.93 7.58 1.62
C PHE A 131 13.63 8.30 1.99
N ALA A 132 13.30 8.35 3.29
CA ALA A 132 12.07 8.96 3.76
C ALA A 132 12.00 10.47 3.47
N LYS A 133 13.12 11.17 3.62
CA LYS A 133 13.24 12.60 3.29
C LYS A 133 13.16 12.82 1.78
N GLY A 134 13.91 12.06 1.01
CA GLY A 134 13.91 12.18 -0.46
C GLY A 134 12.54 11.92 -1.09
N LEU A 135 11.80 10.91 -0.58
CA LEU A 135 10.43 10.67 -1.05
C LEU A 135 9.49 11.83 -0.66
N ALA A 136 9.66 12.43 0.53
CA ALA A 136 8.87 13.58 0.93
C ALA A 136 9.13 14.82 0.05
N GLU A 137 10.38 15.06 -0.34
CA GLU A 137 10.75 16.13 -1.28
C GLU A 137 10.12 15.89 -2.67
N PHE A 138 10.15 14.66 -3.16
CA PHE A 138 9.47 14.28 -4.40
C PHE A 138 7.94 14.45 -4.29
N ALA A 139 7.35 14.02 -3.18
CA ALA A 139 5.91 14.14 -2.92
C ALA A 139 5.46 15.60 -2.86
N GLN A 140 6.28 16.51 -2.27
CA GLN A 140 6.02 17.94 -2.27
C GLN A 140 6.03 18.50 -3.69
N ALA A 141 7.07 18.22 -4.48
CA ALA A 141 7.18 18.69 -5.86
C ALA A 141 6.01 18.19 -6.73
N PHE A 142 5.56 16.93 -6.49
CA PHE A 142 4.37 16.39 -7.13
C PHE A 142 3.11 17.18 -6.74
N ALA A 143 2.86 17.41 -5.45
CA ALA A 143 1.67 18.10 -4.98
C ALA A 143 1.61 19.57 -5.42
N GLU A 144 2.75 20.23 -5.50
CA GLU A 144 2.86 21.60 -6.04
C GLU A 144 2.53 21.66 -7.54
N ARG A 145 2.93 20.62 -8.31
CA ARG A 145 2.65 20.53 -9.73
C ARG A 145 1.19 20.15 -10.04
N TYR A 146 0.62 19.26 -9.22
CA TYR A 146 -0.74 18.73 -9.42
C TYR A 146 -1.64 18.99 -8.20
N PRO A 147 -1.93 20.27 -7.86
CA PRO A 147 -2.65 20.63 -6.64
C PRO A 147 -4.10 20.14 -6.59
N TRP A 148 -4.62 19.65 -7.70
CA TRP A 148 -5.96 19.07 -7.82
C TRP A 148 -6.04 17.60 -7.44
N VAL A 149 -4.90 16.92 -7.24
CA VAL A 149 -4.87 15.53 -6.79
C VAL A 149 -5.15 15.48 -5.29
N GLU A 150 -6.15 14.70 -4.90
CA GLU A 150 -6.66 14.65 -3.54
C GLU A 150 -6.24 13.38 -2.77
N MET A 151 -5.93 12.27 -3.47
CA MET A 151 -5.69 10.97 -2.84
C MET A 151 -4.30 10.43 -3.17
N TYR A 152 -3.63 9.89 -2.15
CA TYR A 152 -2.24 9.44 -2.27
C TYR A 152 -2.00 8.10 -1.58
N THR A 153 -1.17 7.27 -2.21
CA THR A 153 -0.52 6.09 -1.62
C THR A 153 0.99 6.29 -1.75
N PRO A 154 1.65 7.08 -0.87
CA PRO A 154 3.06 7.38 -1.03
C PRO A 154 3.95 6.15 -1.17
N VAL A 155 3.66 5.09 -0.40
CA VAL A 155 4.31 3.79 -0.49
C VAL A 155 3.26 2.68 -0.49
N ASN A 156 3.25 1.85 -1.54
CA ASN A 156 2.40 0.67 -1.61
C ASN A 156 2.99 -0.46 -0.77
N GLU A 157 2.17 -1.06 0.10
CA GLU A 157 2.49 -2.25 0.91
C GLU A 157 3.88 -2.20 1.59
N PRO A 158 4.10 -1.28 2.53
CA PRO A 158 5.40 -1.16 3.21
C PRO A 158 5.88 -2.47 3.85
N LEU A 159 4.98 -3.23 4.49
CA LEU A 159 5.30 -4.49 5.15
C LEU A 159 5.70 -5.58 4.15
N THR A 160 4.94 -5.71 3.07
CA THR A 160 5.24 -6.69 2.00
C THR A 160 6.56 -6.35 1.33
N THR A 161 6.77 -5.08 0.96
CA THR A 161 8.03 -4.62 0.38
C THR A 161 9.21 -4.87 1.31
N ALA A 162 9.06 -4.57 2.60
CA ALA A 162 10.11 -4.82 3.59
C ALA A 162 10.42 -6.31 3.76
N ARG A 163 9.41 -7.20 3.73
CA ARG A 163 9.62 -8.67 3.76
C ARG A 163 10.46 -9.14 2.58
N PHE A 164 10.11 -8.72 1.37
CA PHE A 164 10.82 -9.14 0.16
C PHE A 164 12.22 -8.55 0.07
N SER A 165 12.43 -7.34 0.55
CA SER A 165 13.70 -6.63 0.48
C SER A 165 14.65 -6.93 1.65
N GLY A 166 14.10 -7.05 2.88
CA GLY A 166 14.89 -7.13 4.10
C GLY A 166 14.90 -8.50 4.80
N LEU A 167 13.84 -9.33 4.58
CA LEU A 167 13.73 -10.64 5.24
C LEU A 167 14.01 -11.80 4.30
N TYR A 168 13.49 -11.75 3.06
CA TYR A 168 13.62 -12.83 2.09
C TYR A 168 14.81 -12.63 1.13
N GLY A 169 15.28 -11.41 0.99
CA GLY A 169 16.41 -11.06 0.15
C GLY A 169 16.15 -11.10 -1.34
N HIS A 170 14.87 -11.06 -1.76
CA HIS A 170 14.51 -11.11 -3.18
C HIS A 170 14.76 -9.79 -3.89
N TRP A 171 14.47 -8.67 -3.23
CA TRP A 171 14.63 -7.33 -3.76
C TRP A 171 15.74 -6.56 -3.03
N TYR A 172 16.27 -5.53 -3.67
CA TYR A 172 17.24 -4.63 -3.04
C TYR A 172 16.67 -4.03 -1.74
N PRO A 173 17.42 -3.99 -0.64
CA PRO A 173 18.87 -4.23 -0.46
C PRO A 173 19.28 -5.69 -0.22
N HIS A 174 18.46 -6.67 -0.50
CA HIS A 174 18.75 -8.11 -0.38
C HIS A 174 19.05 -8.60 1.05
N GLY A 175 18.48 -7.92 2.05
CA GLY A 175 18.60 -8.32 3.46
C GLY A 175 17.91 -9.66 3.73
N ARG A 176 18.45 -10.40 4.72
CA ARG A 176 17.92 -11.72 5.12
C ARG A 176 17.87 -11.86 6.63
N ASP A 177 17.51 -10.79 7.32
CA ASP A 177 17.46 -10.75 8.78
C ASP A 177 16.35 -9.82 9.29
N GLY A 178 15.99 -10.00 10.55
CA GLY A 178 14.91 -9.24 11.18
C GLY A 178 15.20 -7.74 11.28
N LEU A 179 16.46 -7.35 11.49
CA LEU A 179 16.83 -5.93 11.65
C LEU A 179 16.70 -5.17 10.34
N THR A 180 17.22 -5.73 9.23
CA THR A 180 17.08 -5.17 7.89
C THR A 180 15.60 -5.08 7.49
N PHE A 181 14.82 -6.13 7.78
CA PHE A 181 13.38 -6.14 7.52
C PHE A 181 12.65 -5.01 8.25
N ILE A 182 12.82 -4.91 9.57
CA ILE A 182 12.09 -3.90 10.35
C ILE A 182 12.58 -2.49 10.02
N ARG A 183 13.88 -2.27 9.81
CA ARG A 183 14.36 -0.95 9.36
C ARG A 183 13.80 -0.54 8.01
N ALA A 184 13.73 -1.47 7.04
CA ALA A 184 13.07 -1.19 5.77
C ALA A 184 11.58 -0.83 5.95
N LEU A 185 10.87 -1.47 6.88
CA LEU A 185 9.49 -1.12 7.21
C LEU A 185 9.39 0.26 7.84
N LEU A 186 10.20 0.54 8.88
CA LEU A 186 10.20 1.83 9.57
C LEU A 186 10.51 2.99 8.61
N THR A 187 11.51 2.82 7.76
CA THR A 187 11.89 3.83 6.76
C THR A 187 10.75 4.13 5.79
N GLN A 188 10.05 3.11 5.30
CA GLN A 188 8.91 3.28 4.41
C GLN A 188 7.70 3.94 5.11
N CYS A 189 7.36 3.51 6.33
CA CYS A 189 6.30 4.14 7.10
C CYS A 189 6.65 5.60 7.45
N ARG A 190 7.92 5.89 7.76
CA ARG A 190 8.40 7.27 7.96
C ARG A 190 8.29 8.09 6.67
N ALA A 191 8.59 7.48 5.53
CA ALA A 191 8.40 8.12 4.22
C ALA A 191 6.94 8.47 3.96
N VAL A 192 5.98 7.61 4.32
CA VAL A 192 4.54 7.93 4.25
C VAL A 192 4.20 9.15 5.12
N GLN A 193 4.63 9.17 6.40
CA GLN A 193 4.38 10.30 7.30
C GLN A 193 4.90 11.62 6.73
N LEU A 194 6.18 11.63 6.31
CA LEU A 194 6.83 12.85 5.81
C LEU A 194 6.24 13.29 4.47
N SER A 195 5.93 12.36 3.57
CA SER A 195 5.29 12.67 2.29
C SER A 195 3.90 13.27 2.49
N MET A 196 3.06 12.69 3.35
CA MET A 196 1.73 13.26 3.62
C MET A 196 1.82 14.60 4.32
N SER A 197 2.79 14.81 5.21
CA SER A 197 3.05 16.10 5.82
C SER A 197 3.41 17.16 4.76
N ALA A 198 4.30 16.83 3.82
CA ALA A 198 4.71 17.71 2.73
C ALA A 198 3.55 18.00 1.75
N ILE A 199 2.82 16.97 1.33
CA ILE A 199 1.65 17.10 0.45
C ILE A 199 0.60 18.04 1.07
N ARG A 200 0.31 17.86 2.36
CA ARG A 200 -0.71 18.65 3.08
C ARG A 200 -0.32 20.12 3.29
N GLN A 201 0.93 20.49 3.06
CA GLN A 201 1.33 21.91 3.00
C GLN A 201 0.76 22.59 1.75
N SER A 202 0.72 21.90 0.62
CA SER A 202 0.17 22.41 -0.65
C SER A 202 -1.32 22.09 -0.80
N ASN A 203 -1.76 20.93 -0.31
CA ASN A 203 -3.17 20.50 -0.32
C ASN A 203 -3.59 19.98 1.06
N PRO A 204 -4.09 20.84 1.96
CA PRO A 204 -4.49 20.47 3.32
C PRO A 204 -5.58 19.38 3.38
N GLY A 205 -6.38 19.22 2.32
CA GLY A 205 -7.44 18.21 2.20
C GLY A 205 -6.96 16.86 1.68
N ALA A 206 -5.67 16.70 1.39
CA ALA A 206 -5.13 15.46 0.82
C ALA A 206 -5.33 14.26 1.76
N GLN A 207 -5.85 13.16 1.19
CA GLN A 207 -6.17 11.93 1.88
C GLN A 207 -5.10 10.85 1.67
N LEU A 208 -4.74 10.19 2.75
CA LEU A 208 -3.89 8.99 2.71
C LEU A 208 -4.75 7.75 2.45
N VAL A 209 -4.54 7.12 1.31
CA VAL A 209 -5.05 5.78 0.99
C VAL A 209 -3.91 4.78 1.22
N GLN A 210 -3.85 4.17 2.39
CA GLN A 210 -2.79 3.21 2.69
C GLN A 210 -3.23 1.78 2.41
N THR A 211 -2.39 1.03 1.71
CA THR A 211 -2.67 -0.35 1.29
C THR A 211 -1.65 -1.33 1.87
N GLU A 212 -2.13 -2.53 2.18
CA GLU A 212 -1.32 -3.70 2.57
C GLU A 212 -1.94 -5.01 2.06
N ASP A 213 -1.11 -6.05 1.90
CA ASP A 213 -1.57 -7.43 1.76
C ASP A 213 -2.07 -7.93 3.13
N MET A 214 -3.38 -8.10 3.25
CA MET A 214 -4.06 -8.40 4.51
C MET A 214 -4.50 -9.87 4.62
N GLY A 215 -3.75 -10.78 4.00
CA GLY A 215 -4.01 -12.21 4.12
C GLY A 215 -3.92 -12.73 5.57
N LYS A 216 -4.79 -13.66 5.91
CA LYS A 216 -4.80 -14.32 7.23
C LYS A 216 -4.00 -15.61 7.21
N VAL A 217 -3.27 -15.86 8.29
CA VAL A 217 -2.54 -17.11 8.50
C VAL A 217 -3.33 -18.00 9.44
N TYR A 218 -3.61 -19.20 8.98
CA TYR A 218 -4.21 -20.29 9.74
C TYR A 218 -3.14 -21.35 10.02
N SER A 219 -3.39 -22.26 10.98
CA SER A 219 -2.42 -23.31 11.30
C SER A 219 -3.05 -24.54 11.92
N THR A 220 -2.29 -25.63 11.94
CA THR A 220 -2.49 -26.72 12.90
C THR A 220 -2.30 -26.23 14.34
N PRO A 221 -2.77 -26.99 15.36
CA PRO A 221 -2.59 -26.59 16.75
C PRO A 221 -1.13 -26.36 17.16
N LEU A 222 -0.19 -27.12 16.60
CA LEU A 222 1.24 -27.04 16.93
C LEU A 222 1.85 -25.72 16.46
N LEU A 223 1.43 -25.17 15.32
CA LEU A 223 1.94 -23.94 14.73
C LEU A 223 1.09 -22.71 15.04
N ARG A 224 0.14 -22.82 15.99
CA ARG A 224 -0.74 -21.70 16.36
C ARG A 224 0.03 -20.44 16.74
N TYR A 225 1.08 -20.58 17.55
CA TYR A 225 1.91 -19.46 17.99
C TYR A 225 2.51 -18.68 16.80
N GLN A 226 2.92 -19.39 15.75
CA GLN A 226 3.46 -18.77 14.53
C GLN A 226 2.36 -18.05 13.75
N ALA A 227 1.19 -18.66 13.62
CA ALA A 227 0.06 -18.04 12.92
C ALA A 227 -0.41 -16.76 13.66
N GLU A 228 -0.49 -16.79 14.99
CA GLU A 228 -0.82 -15.63 15.81
C GLU A 228 0.19 -14.51 15.62
N PHE A 229 1.50 -14.81 15.69
CA PHE A 229 2.57 -13.84 15.43
C PHE A 229 2.46 -13.23 14.02
N GLU A 230 2.24 -14.03 12.97
CA GLU A 230 2.08 -13.53 11.59
C GLU A 230 0.82 -12.65 11.46
N ASN A 231 -0.26 -13.02 12.14
CA ASN A 231 -1.50 -12.26 12.14
C ASN A 231 -1.38 -10.92 12.88
N GLU A 232 -0.59 -10.83 13.95
CA GLU A 232 -0.25 -9.55 14.57
C GLU A 232 0.67 -8.72 13.66
N ARG A 233 1.71 -9.34 13.12
CA ARG A 233 2.71 -8.64 12.29
C ARG A 233 2.11 -8.02 11.03
N ARG A 234 1.07 -8.58 10.44
CA ARG A 234 0.44 -8.04 9.23
C ARG A 234 -0.16 -6.63 9.41
N TRP A 235 -0.46 -6.24 10.64
CA TRP A 235 -0.99 -4.92 10.96
C TRP A 235 0.09 -3.87 11.24
N LEU A 236 1.35 -4.28 11.33
CA LEU A 236 2.43 -3.45 11.89
C LEU A 236 2.64 -2.13 11.12
N SER A 237 2.45 -2.08 9.80
CA SER A 237 2.49 -0.82 9.05
C SER A 237 1.37 0.14 9.46
N PHE A 238 0.15 -0.36 9.62
CA PHE A 238 -0.97 0.45 10.10
C PHE A 238 -0.78 0.88 11.54
N ASP A 239 -0.30 -0.01 12.41
CA ASP A 239 -0.08 0.30 13.83
C ASP A 239 1.02 1.35 14.00
N LEU A 240 2.09 1.31 13.19
CA LEU A 240 3.10 2.37 13.14
C LEU A 240 2.47 3.70 12.72
N LEU A 241 1.78 3.73 11.58
CA LEU A 241 1.16 4.96 11.06
C LEU A 241 0.10 5.54 12.01
N CYS A 242 -0.61 4.68 12.73
CA CYS A 242 -1.61 5.09 13.72
C CYS A 242 -1.02 5.46 15.11
N GLY A 243 0.30 5.41 15.30
CA GLY A 243 0.95 5.70 16.57
C GLY A 243 0.61 4.71 17.69
N ARG A 244 0.43 3.43 17.35
CA ARG A 244 0.03 2.39 18.31
C ARG A 244 1.19 1.52 18.82
N VAL A 245 2.37 1.60 18.20
CA VAL A 245 3.51 0.75 18.54
C VAL A 245 4.25 1.35 19.74
N ASN A 246 3.65 1.20 20.92
CA ASN A 246 4.19 1.57 22.22
C ASN A 246 4.54 0.33 23.06
N ARG A 247 4.87 0.52 24.34
CA ARG A 247 5.29 -0.57 25.25
C ARG A 247 4.24 -1.65 25.50
N ASP A 248 2.96 -1.35 25.26
CA ASP A 248 1.84 -2.28 25.44
C ASP A 248 1.52 -3.04 24.13
N HIS A 249 2.20 -2.73 23.03
CA HIS A 249 1.97 -3.36 21.75
C HIS A 249 2.39 -4.84 21.74
N PRO A 250 1.59 -5.78 21.20
CA PRO A 250 1.91 -7.23 21.19
C PRO A 250 3.28 -7.57 20.63
N LEU A 251 3.76 -6.80 19.66
CA LEU A 251 5.07 -7.01 19.03
C LEU A 251 6.20 -6.19 19.67
N TRP A 252 5.97 -5.50 20.81
CA TRP A 252 6.99 -4.67 21.44
C TRP A 252 8.28 -5.43 21.77
N ASP A 253 8.15 -6.58 22.43
CA ASP A 253 9.29 -7.41 22.79
C ASP A 253 10.00 -8.00 21.57
N TYR A 254 9.26 -8.35 20.52
CA TYR A 254 9.83 -8.75 19.26
C TYR A 254 10.70 -7.63 18.66
N LEU A 255 10.16 -6.42 18.55
CA LEU A 255 10.86 -5.27 17.96
C LEU A 255 12.10 -4.88 18.80
N ARG A 256 11.93 -4.79 20.13
CA ARG A 256 12.95 -4.25 21.04
C ARG A 256 14.04 -5.25 21.41
N ARG A 257 13.65 -6.49 21.74
CA ARG A 257 14.57 -7.47 22.30
C ARG A 257 15.08 -8.45 21.26
N LEU A 258 14.23 -8.91 20.35
CA LEU A 258 14.60 -9.90 19.36
C LEU A 258 15.25 -9.24 18.13
N VAL A 259 14.64 -8.18 17.60
CA VAL A 259 15.15 -7.46 16.43
C VAL A 259 16.20 -6.42 16.80
N GLY A 260 16.08 -5.77 17.96
CA GLY A 260 17.02 -4.77 18.45
C GLY A 260 16.75 -3.33 17.98
N ILE A 261 15.50 -3.01 17.62
CA ILE A 261 15.08 -1.63 17.30
C ILE A 261 15.13 -0.77 18.57
N SER A 262 15.70 0.42 18.49
CA SER A 262 15.73 1.37 19.62
C SER A 262 14.36 2.05 19.82
N GLU A 263 14.06 2.56 21.02
CA GLU A 263 12.86 3.36 21.26
C GLU A 263 12.87 4.63 20.41
N ALA A 264 14.01 5.24 20.22
CA ALA A 264 14.20 6.43 19.38
C ALA A 264 13.82 6.19 17.89
N GLU A 265 13.94 4.94 17.38
CA GLU A 265 13.46 4.62 16.03
C GLU A 265 11.93 4.51 15.95
N LEU A 266 11.24 4.28 17.07
CA LEU A 266 9.76 4.18 17.15
C LEU A 266 9.10 5.51 17.55
N GLU A 267 9.81 6.38 18.28
CA GLU A 267 9.30 7.64 18.80
C GLU A 267 8.65 8.55 17.75
N PRO A 268 9.20 8.73 16.53
CA PRO A 268 8.58 9.58 15.51
C PRO A 268 7.16 9.17 15.10
N PHE A 269 6.82 7.88 15.24
CA PHE A 269 5.47 7.38 14.94
C PHE A 269 4.47 7.70 16.06
N LEU A 270 4.94 7.75 17.31
CA LEU A 270 4.13 8.11 18.46
C LEU A 270 3.89 9.62 18.54
N GLU A 271 4.92 10.42 18.20
CA GLU A 271 4.85 11.88 18.27
C GLU A 271 4.01 12.50 17.15
N ALA A 272 4.09 11.94 15.93
CA ALA A 272 3.43 12.50 14.76
C ALA A 272 2.70 11.38 13.97
N PRO A 273 1.66 10.76 14.52
CA PRO A 273 0.92 9.72 13.81
C PRO A 273 0.29 10.26 12.52
N CYS A 274 0.23 9.41 11.50
CA CYS A 274 -0.38 9.69 10.22
C CYS A 274 -1.36 8.55 9.87
N PRO A 275 -2.49 8.44 10.58
CA PRO A 275 -3.45 7.39 10.31
C PRO A 275 -4.00 7.54 8.88
N PRO A 276 -4.26 6.42 8.17
CA PRO A 276 -4.89 6.48 6.86
C PRO A 276 -6.32 7.02 6.96
N ASP A 277 -6.69 7.86 5.99
CA ASP A 277 -8.07 8.30 5.81
C ASP A 277 -8.91 7.17 5.17
N ILE A 278 -8.27 6.36 4.33
CA ILE A 278 -8.86 5.21 3.65
C ILE A 278 -7.92 4.02 3.77
N ILE A 279 -8.45 2.89 4.23
CA ILE A 279 -7.71 1.62 4.29
C ILE A 279 -7.96 0.86 3.00
N GLY A 280 -6.89 0.58 2.25
CA GLY A 280 -6.89 -0.29 1.10
C GLY A 280 -6.45 -1.71 1.49
N ILE A 281 -7.22 -2.70 1.08
CA ILE A 281 -6.88 -4.10 1.30
C ILE A 281 -6.51 -4.73 -0.03
N ASN A 282 -5.22 -5.05 -0.20
CA ASN A 282 -4.76 -5.89 -1.28
C ASN A 282 -4.91 -7.34 -0.82
N HIS A 283 -5.70 -8.11 -1.54
CA HIS A 283 -5.96 -9.51 -1.20
C HIS A 283 -5.97 -10.38 -2.45
N TYR A 284 -5.14 -11.41 -2.43
CA TYR A 284 -4.93 -12.33 -3.55
C TYR A 284 -5.30 -13.75 -3.13
N LEU A 285 -5.46 -14.66 -4.08
CA LEU A 285 -5.68 -16.09 -3.80
C LEU A 285 -4.58 -16.71 -2.90
N THR A 286 -3.38 -16.14 -2.93
CA THR A 286 -2.22 -16.58 -2.15
C THR A 286 -1.99 -15.76 -0.87
N SER A 287 -2.85 -14.81 -0.55
CA SER A 287 -2.72 -13.98 0.65
C SER A 287 -3.00 -14.79 1.91
N ASP A 288 -4.08 -15.56 1.93
CA ASP A 288 -4.37 -16.48 3.03
C ASP A 288 -3.47 -17.72 2.97
N ARG A 289 -2.96 -18.13 4.13
CA ARG A 289 -2.00 -19.23 4.26
C ARG A 289 -2.41 -20.18 5.37
N PHE A 290 -2.04 -21.43 5.21
CA PHE A 290 -2.18 -22.46 6.23
C PHE A 290 -0.79 -23.04 6.55
N LEU A 291 -0.39 -22.95 7.83
CA LEU A 291 0.86 -23.56 8.30
C LEU A 291 0.61 -24.99 8.75
N ASP A 292 1.33 -25.91 8.16
CA ASP A 292 1.22 -27.34 8.43
C ASP A 292 2.62 -27.94 8.62
N GLU A 293 2.90 -28.45 9.82
CA GLU A 293 4.19 -29.07 10.15
C GLU A 293 4.37 -30.45 9.54
N ARG A 294 3.34 -30.98 8.89
CA ARG A 294 3.36 -32.32 8.28
C ARG A 294 3.77 -32.32 6.81
N LEU A 295 4.01 -31.11 6.23
CA LEU A 295 4.40 -30.93 4.83
C LEU A 295 5.91 -30.72 4.70
#